data_b6c650a3e8a580871081dab24f52d21b
#
_entry.id   b6c650a3e8a580871081dab24f52d21b
#
_cell.length_a   1.000
_cell.length_b   1.000
_cell.length_c   1.000
_cell.angle_alpha   90.00
_cell.angle_beta   90.00
_cell.angle_gamma   90.00
#
_symmetry.space_group_name_H-M   'P 1'
#
loop_
_entity.id
_entity.type
_entity.pdbx_description
1 polymer ?
#
loop_
_entity_poly.entity_id
_entity_poly.type
_entity_poly.pdbx_seq_one_letter_code
_entity_poly.pdbx_strand_id
1 'polypeptide(L)' 'MDRQELGIRMEPDYFGPLWRYVRNDKITDIDYNGNQLWITDVENERYLIRSHGITEKFVEQFSHRIANEVSKPF' A
#
# COMPACT_ATOMS: atom_id res chain seq x y z
N MET A 1 -1.57 -10.72 14.85
CA MET A 1 -2.94 -10.35 14.46
C MET A 1 -3.19 -10.71 13.01
N ASP A 2 -4.32 -11.29 12.77
CA ASP A 2 -4.71 -11.67 11.42
C ASP A 2 -5.21 -10.43 10.66
N ARG A 3 -4.65 -10.19 9.48
CA ARG A 3 -5.05 -9.04 8.67
C ARG A 3 -6.48 -9.11 8.20
N GLN A 4 -7.05 -10.30 8.14
CA GLN A 4 -8.46 -10.45 7.77
C GLN A 4 -9.38 -9.79 8.76
N GLU A 5 -8.97 -9.65 10.00
CA GLU A 5 -9.75 -8.94 11.01
C GLU A 5 -9.90 -7.47 10.68
N LEU A 6 -8.98 -6.93 9.88
CA LEU A 6 -9.04 -5.54 9.45
C LEU A 6 -9.78 -5.36 8.13
N GLY A 7 -10.19 -6.47 7.50
CA GLY A 7 -10.89 -6.41 6.22
C GLY A 7 -9.99 -6.13 5.03
N ILE A 8 -8.68 -6.13 5.24
CA ILE A 8 -7.71 -5.87 4.18
C ILE A 8 -7.23 -7.19 3.60
N ARG A 9 -7.33 -7.32 2.27
CA ARG A 9 -6.91 -8.53 1.58
C ARG A 9 -5.44 -8.42 1.18
N MET A 10 -4.67 -9.47 1.47
CA MET A 10 -3.28 -9.56 1.07
C MET A 10 -3.18 -10.29 -0.26
N GLU A 11 -3.64 -9.62 -1.32
CA GLU A 11 -3.69 -10.17 -2.67
C GLU A 11 -3.06 -9.19 -3.66
N PRO A 12 -2.37 -9.71 -4.71
CA PRO A 12 -1.75 -8.84 -5.71
C PRO A 12 -2.74 -7.87 -6.37
N ASP A 13 -3.94 -8.35 -6.68
CA ASP A 13 -4.95 -7.54 -7.36
C ASP A 13 -5.41 -6.37 -6.50
N TYR A 14 -5.43 -6.57 -5.19
CA TYR A 14 -5.86 -5.53 -4.26
C TYR A 14 -4.86 -4.38 -4.22
N PHE A 15 -3.57 -4.72 -4.17
CA PHE A 15 -2.51 -3.72 -4.00
C PHE A 15 -1.92 -3.23 -5.31
N GLY A 16 -2.12 -3.96 -6.41
CA GLY A 16 -1.62 -3.54 -7.71
C GLY A 16 -0.13 -3.24 -7.68
N PRO A 17 0.28 -2.03 -8.11
CA PRO A 17 1.70 -1.69 -8.16
C PRO A 17 2.38 -1.63 -6.79
N LEU A 18 1.62 -1.59 -5.70
CA LEU A 18 2.20 -1.60 -4.36
C LEU A 18 2.52 -2.99 -3.84
N TRP A 19 2.03 -4.03 -4.54
CA TRP A 19 2.15 -5.42 -4.04
C TRP A 19 3.57 -5.82 -3.74
N ARG A 20 4.53 -5.46 -4.59
CA ARG A 20 5.93 -5.85 -4.40
C ARG A 20 6.51 -5.34 -3.09
N TYR A 21 6.00 -4.21 -2.61
CA TYR A 21 6.48 -3.62 -1.36
C TYR A 21 5.72 -4.17 -0.17
N VAL A 22 4.42 -4.38 -0.33
CA VAL A 22 3.56 -4.90 0.75
C VAL A 22 3.99 -6.31 1.14
N ARG A 23 4.37 -7.13 0.18
CA ARG A 23 4.77 -8.51 0.45
C ARG A 23 6.20 -8.64 0.97
N ASN A 24 6.97 -7.58 0.95
CA ASN A 24 8.37 -7.60 1.34
C ASN A 24 8.48 -7.34 2.85
N ASP A 25 8.93 -8.35 3.59
CA ASP A 25 9.04 -8.26 5.06
C ASP A 25 10.02 -7.19 5.53
N LYS A 26 10.93 -6.77 4.65
CA LYS A 26 11.93 -5.76 5.00
C LYS A 26 11.44 -4.33 4.81
N ILE A 27 10.24 -4.16 4.25
CA ILE A 27 9.65 -2.84 4.07
C ILE A 27 8.72 -2.55 5.24
N THR A 28 8.96 -1.47 5.96
CA THR A 28 8.17 -1.09 7.13
C THR A 28 7.17 0.00 6.84
N ASP A 29 7.47 0.89 5.88
CA ASP A 29 6.59 2.00 5.55
C ASP A 29 6.55 2.22 4.04
N ILE A 30 5.38 2.60 3.56
CA ILE A 30 5.16 3.00 2.18
C ILE A 30 4.46 4.35 2.23
N ASP A 31 5.08 5.36 1.61
CA ASP A 31 4.59 6.73 1.66
C ASP A 31 4.46 7.28 0.25
N TYR A 32 3.24 7.56 -0.17
CA TYR A 32 2.99 8.15 -1.47
C TYR A 32 2.60 9.61 -1.28
N ASN A 33 3.42 10.51 -1.81
CA ASN A 33 3.22 11.94 -1.65
C ASN A 33 3.20 12.60 -3.03
N GLY A 34 2.01 12.98 -3.46
CA GLY A 34 1.83 13.53 -4.78
C GLY A 34 2.12 12.50 -5.86
N ASN A 35 3.24 12.63 -6.55
CA ASN A 35 3.66 11.66 -7.55
C ASN A 35 4.94 10.93 -7.16
N GLN A 36 5.34 11.03 -5.89
CA GLN A 36 6.55 10.40 -5.38
C GLN A 36 6.19 9.25 -4.46
N LEU A 37 6.81 8.11 -4.68
CA LEU A 37 6.67 6.96 -3.81
C LEU A 37 7.97 6.76 -3.03
N TRP A 38 7.86 6.79 -1.71
CA TRP A 38 8.98 6.54 -0.82
C TRP A 38 8.72 5.26 -0.04
N ILE A 39 9.74 4.45 0.12
CA ILE A 39 9.66 3.26 0.97
C ILE A 39 10.75 3.33 2.03
N THR A 40 10.45 2.76 3.19
CA THR A 40 11.40 2.68 4.30
C THR A 40 11.55 1.21 4.68
N ASP A 41 12.79 0.78 4.90
CA ASP A 41 13.06 -0.62 5.26
C ASP A 41 13.29 -0.78 6.76
N VAL A 42 13.54 -2.02 7.17
CA VAL A 42 13.72 -2.35 8.60
C VAL A 42 14.97 -1.70 9.19
N GLU A 43 15.91 -1.27 8.37
CA GLU A 43 17.10 -0.58 8.81
C GLU A 43 16.91 0.93 8.84
N ASN A 44 15.67 1.37 8.64
CA ASN A 44 15.30 2.78 8.63
C ASN A 44 15.90 3.55 7.45
N GLU A 45 16.24 2.84 6.39
CA GLU A 45 16.68 3.44 5.14
C GLU A 45 15.49 3.81 4.28
N ARG A 46 15.57 4.95 3.62
CA ARG A 46 14.47 5.49 2.83
C ARG A 46 14.87 5.58 1.36
N TYR A 47 13.97 5.11 0.48
CA TYR A 47 14.24 5.04 -0.95
C TYR A 47 13.14 5.71 -1.75
N LEU A 48 13.53 6.51 -2.73
CA LEU A 48 12.60 7.08 -3.69
C LEU A 48 12.48 6.13 -4.87
N ILE A 49 11.26 5.68 -5.13
CA ILE A 49 10.97 4.77 -6.24
C ILE A 49 10.47 5.58 -7.42
N ARG A 50 11.29 5.70 -8.46
CA ARG A 50 10.95 6.54 -9.61
C ARG A 50 9.98 5.88 -10.57
N SER A 51 10.10 4.57 -10.77
CA SER A 51 9.25 3.84 -11.72
C SER A 51 8.23 3.00 -10.98
N HIS A 52 7.36 3.66 -10.22
CA HIS A 52 6.41 2.96 -9.36
C HIS A 52 5.13 2.50 -10.08
N GLY A 53 4.80 3.08 -11.21
CA GLY A 53 3.59 2.70 -11.95
C GLY A 53 2.28 3.10 -11.27
N ILE A 54 2.34 3.92 -10.26
CA ILE A 54 1.15 4.37 -9.53
C ILE A 54 0.57 5.58 -10.23
N THR A 55 -0.74 5.52 -10.53
CA THR A 55 -1.46 6.61 -11.18
C THR A 55 -2.43 7.24 -10.18
N GLU A 56 -2.89 8.45 -10.48
CA GLU A 56 -3.92 9.09 -9.66
C GLU A 56 -5.18 8.25 -9.60
N LYS A 57 -5.53 7.61 -10.70
CA LYS A 57 -6.69 6.74 -10.76
C LYS A 57 -6.53 5.55 -9.80
N PHE A 58 -5.34 4.95 -9.78
CA PHE A 58 -5.07 3.85 -8.86
C PHE A 58 -5.20 4.32 -7.41
N VAL A 59 -4.60 5.46 -7.06
CA VAL A 59 -4.66 5.99 -5.70
C VAL A 59 -6.10 6.24 -5.28
N GLU A 60 -6.90 6.84 -6.16
CA GLU A 60 -8.31 7.10 -5.87
C GLU A 60 -9.07 5.81 -5.63
N GLN A 61 -8.92 4.84 -6.51
CA GLN A 61 -9.61 3.55 -6.38
C GLN A 61 -9.15 2.79 -5.14
N PHE A 62 -7.87 2.80 -4.86
CA PHE A 62 -7.31 2.11 -3.72
C PHE A 62 -7.79 2.74 -2.41
N SER A 63 -7.81 4.08 -2.36
CA SER A 63 -8.30 4.80 -1.19
C SER A 63 -9.76 4.50 -0.90
N HIS A 64 -10.59 4.46 -1.95
CA HIS A 64 -12.00 4.09 -1.80
C HIS A 64 -12.15 2.66 -1.29
N ARG A 65 -11.33 1.76 -1.82
CA ARG A 65 -11.40 0.36 -1.43
C ARG A 65 -11.03 0.17 0.04
N ILE A 66 -9.96 0.83 0.47
CA ILE A 66 -9.52 0.79 1.87
C ILE A 66 -10.61 1.37 2.77
N ALA A 67 -11.15 2.53 2.40
CA ALA A 67 -12.18 3.19 3.20
C ALA A 67 -13.40 2.29 3.36
N ASN A 68 -13.82 1.61 2.30
CA ASN A 68 -14.96 0.70 2.37
C ASN A 68 -14.69 -0.48 3.29
N GLU A 69 -13.48 -1.03 3.24
CA GLU A 69 -13.15 -2.18 4.07
C GLU A 69 -13.06 -1.85 5.55
N VAL A 70 -12.49 -0.69 5.88
CA VAL A 70 -12.28 -0.34 7.30
C VAL A 70 -13.48 0.35 7.93
N SER A 71 -14.41 0.87 7.14
CA SER A 71 -15.59 1.57 7.67
C SER A 71 -16.87 0.76 7.55
N LYS A 72 -16.79 -0.51 7.23
CA LYS A 72 -17.95 -1.37 7.17
C LYS A 72 -18.63 -1.45 8.54
N PRO A 73 -19.95 -1.33 8.59
CA PRO A 73 -20.66 -1.55 9.85
C PRO A 73 -20.60 -3.01 10.24
N PHE A 74 -20.64 -3.23 11.52
CA PHE A 74 -20.63 -4.59 12.09
C PHE A 74 -22.03 -5.12 12.28
#